data_a5d05d602990b863cd6c17ebe9ddb21d
#
_entry.id   a5d05d602990b863cd6c17ebe9ddb21d
#
_cell.length_a   1.000
_cell.length_b   1.000
_cell.length_c   1.000
_cell.angle_alpha   90.00
_cell.angle_beta   90.00
_cell.angle_gamma   90.00
#
_symmetry.space_group_name_H-M   'P 1'
#
loop_
_entity.id
_entity.type
_entity.pdbx_description
1 polymer ?
#
loop_
_entity_poly.entity_id
_entity_poly.type
_entity_poly.pdbx_seq_one_letter_code
_entity_poly.pdbx_strand_id
1 'polypeptide(L)'
;MMEHLIPEHIKNKLFRELSKMGIEDLQPYSKGTTSVVFLGKLGEKRVVVKLQRPDSPRNNFEREAKILKSIESFRITPQFLALGSVEGLNYLVREFAEGEPMLYADIEKNHIFQIAEKTALLDRLGLDHGQIQGGKHIIIGDRVWIIDFEKAGWRKPNNLTSAMSMLFIGRNAISEKIYEKFKLDEDFRKTMKRALQLYKREGKLSAVLDVLSTL
;
A
#
# COMPACT_ATOMS: atom_id res chain seq x y z
N MET A 1 17.30 12.86 10.34
CA MET A 1 18.30 13.30 9.34
C MET A 1 18.37 12.26 8.23
N MET A 2 17.97 12.63 7.00
CA MET A 2 18.03 11.75 5.81
C MET A 2 19.05 12.26 4.77
N GLU A 3 19.69 13.38 5.07
CA GLU A 3 20.58 14.12 4.16
C GLU A 3 21.84 13.36 3.75
N HIS A 4 22.29 12.42 4.59
CA HIS A 4 23.48 11.60 4.32
C HIS A 4 23.23 10.43 3.33
N LEU A 5 21.98 10.11 3.01
CA LEU A 5 21.65 8.94 2.19
C LEU A 5 21.67 9.23 0.68
N ILE A 6 21.56 10.49 0.30
CA ILE A 6 21.58 10.94 -1.10
C ILE A 6 22.54 12.12 -1.21
N PRO A 7 23.58 12.04 -2.06
CA PRO A 7 24.46 13.16 -2.34
C PRO A 7 23.70 14.40 -2.80
N GLU A 8 24.10 15.57 -2.32
CA GLU A 8 23.39 16.85 -2.58
C GLU A 8 23.28 17.18 -4.07
N HIS A 9 24.30 16.85 -4.86
CA HIS A 9 24.26 17.09 -6.31
C HIS A 9 23.20 16.24 -7.02
N ILE A 10 22.97 14.99 -6.56
CA ILE A 10 21.92 14.11 -7.09
C ILE A 10 20.54 14.65 -6.73
N LYS A 11 20.36 15.05 -5.48
CA LYS A 11 19.12 15.66 -5.00
C LYS A 11 18.78 16.93 -5.78
N ASN A 12 19.74 17.82 -5.97
CA ASN A 12 19.55 19.05 -6.73
C ASN A 12 19.19 18.80 -8.20
N LYS A 13 19.78 17.76 -8.81
CA LYS A 13 19.47 17.37 -10.18
C LYS A 13 18.07 16.78 -10.27
N LEU A 14 17.70 15.89 -9.34
CA LEU A 14 16.35 15.35 -9.24
C LEU A 14 15.31 16.47 -9.13
N PHE A 15 15.53 17.42 -8.23
CA PHE A 15 14.59 18.52 -8.00
C PHE A 15 14.41 19.38 -9.24
N ARG A 16 15.49 19.65 -10.00
CA ARG A 16 15.41 20.37 -11.29
C ARG A 16 14.60 19.58 -12.33
N GLU A 17 14.76 18.28 -12.41
CA GLU A 17 13.99 17.46 -13.35
C GLU A 17 12.50 17.42 -12.97
N LEU A 18 12.19 17.25 -11.70
CA LEU A 18 10.82 17.24 -11.21
C LEU A 18 10.12 18.59 -11.36
N SER A 19 10.86 19.70 -11.17
CA SER A 19 10.33 21.05 -11.41
C SER A 19 9.91 21.27 -12.86
N LYS A 20 10.62 20.68 -13.85
CA LYS A 20 10.20 20.71 -15.26
C LYS A 20 8.87 19.97 -15.51
N MET A 21 8.52 19.04 -14.62
CA MET A 21 7.24 18.32 -14.63
C MET A 21 6.16 19.05 -13.83
N GLY A 22 6.45 20.25 -13.29
CA GLY A 22 5.55 21.01 -12.43
C GLY A 22 5.47 20.48 -10.99
N ILE A 23 6.43 19.65 -10.57
CA ILE A 23 6.48 19.14 -9.19
C ILE A 23 7.40 20.04 -8.38
N GLU A 24 6.83 20.66 -7.36
CA GLU A 24 7.47 21.66 -6.52
C GLU A 24 7.40 21.30 -5.03
N ASP A 25 7.97 22.14 -4.17
CA ASP A 25 7.91 22.03 -2.70
C ASP A 25 8.41 20.68 -2.16
N LEU A 26 9.45 20.11 -2.79
CA LEU A 26 9.98 18.80 -2.42
C LEU A 26 10.66 18.83 -1.05
N GLN A 27 10.15 18.03 -0.14
CA GLN A 27 10.66 17.89 1.22
C GLN A 27 10.93 16.42 1.57
N PRO A 28 12.01 16.12 2.31
CA PRO A 28 12.25 14.78 2.82
C PRO A 28 11.09 14.30 3.70
N TYR A 29 10.59 13.09 3.44
CA TYR A 29 9.44 12.54 4.15
C TYR A 29 9.76 11.27 4.93
N SER A 30 10.33 10.28 4.27
CA SER A 30 10.68 9.01 4.92
C SER A 30 11.83 8.31 4.21
N LYS A 31 12.38 7.30 4.86
CA LYS A 31 13.40 6.42 4.27
C LYS A 31 12.98 4.96 4.38
N GLY A 32 13.18 4.23 3.31
CA GLY A 32 13.06 2.77 3.26
C GLY A 32 14.42 2.09 3.15
N THR A 33 14.39 0.78 3.00
CA THR A 33 15.59 -0.04 2.79
C THR A 33 16.23 0.27 1.44
N THR A 34 15.43 0.52 0.40
CA THR A 34 15.87 0.67 -0.99
C THR A 34 15.75 2.09 -1.52
N SER A 35 14.98 2.95 -0.84
CA SER A 35 14.66 4.29 -1.34
C SER A 35 14.59 5.35 -0.24
N VAL A 36 14.82 6.59 -0.65
CA VAL A 36 14.44 7.80 0.10
C VAL A 36 13.17 8.35 -0.53
N VAL A 37 12.26 8.82 0.30
CA VAL A 37 10.95 9.34 -0.11
C VAL A 37 10.86 10.82 0.17
N PHE A 38 10.45 11.57 -0.84
CA PHE A 38 10.14 12.99 -0.74
C PHE A 38 8.64 13.19 -0.94
N LEU A 39 8.09 14.19 -0.27
CA LEU A 39 6.79 14.78 -0.60
C LEU A 39 7.00 16.03 -1.43
N GLY A 40 6.11 16.24 -2.39
CA GLY A 40 6.04 17.43 -3.20
C GLY A 40 4.59 17.75 -3.58
N LYS A 41 4.44 18.76 -4.44
CA LYS A 41 3.15 19.19 -4.99
C LYS A 41 3.19 19.20 -6.51
N LEU A 42 2.11 18.75 -7.13
CA LEU A 42 1.82 18.91 -8.55
C LEU A 42 0.48 19.67 -8.66
N GLY A 43 0.57 20.99 -8.82
CA GLY A 43 -0.58 21.88 -8.61
C GLY A 43 -1.11 21.73 -7.18
N GLU A 44 -2.41 21.48 -7.03
CA GLU A 44 -3.08 21.28 -5.73
C GLU A 44 -2.86 19.88 -5.14
N LYS A 45 -2.33 18.93 -5.92
CA LYS A 45 -2.18 17.55 -5.49
C LYS A 45 -0.85 17.30 -4.79
N ARG A 46 -0.88 16.62 -3.65
CA ARG A 46 0.34 16.10 -3.03
C ARG A 46 0.84 14.88 -3.81
N VAL A 47 2.16 14.82 -3.97
CA VAL A 47 2.82 13.70 -4.66
C VAL A 47 3.93 13.11 -3.81
N VAL A 48 4.20 11.84 -4.05
CA VAL A 48 5.33 11.10 -3.46
C VAL A 48 6.35 10.84 -4.54
N VAL A 49 7.60 11.15 -4.25
CA VAL A 49 8.76 10.81 -5.07
C VAL A 49 9.61 9.82 -4.29
N LYS A 50 9.69 8.58 -4.77
CA LYS A 50 10.63 7.57 -4.28
C LYS A 50 11.90 7.67 -5.12
N LEU A 51 13.05 7.93 -4.52
CA LEU A 51 14.36 7.90 -5.17
C LEU A 51 15.15 6.71 -4.66
N GLN A 52 15.71 5.93 -5.58
CA GLN A 52 16.59 4.82 -5.26
C GLN A 52 17.80 5.30 -4.46
N ARG A 53 18.16 4.56 -3.41
CA ARG A 53 19.36 4.83 -2.64
C ARG A 53 20.61 4.33 -3.39
N PRO A 54 21.71 5.08 -3.39
CA PRO A 54 22.97 4.66 -4.02
C PRO A 54 23.53 3.35 -3.47
N ASP A 55 23.29 3.09 -2.17
CA ASP A 55 23.74 1.89 -1.46
C ASP A 55 22.75 0.71 -1.55
N SER A 56 21.64 0.86 -2.30
CA SER A 56 20.66 -0.19 -2.48
C SER A 56 21.12 -1.21 -3.52
N PRO A 57 21.22 -2.50 -3.15
CA PRO A 57 21.61 -3.54 -4.11
C PRO A 57 20.48 -3.93 -5.08
N ARG A 58 19.27 -3.41 -4.87
CA ARG A 58 18.06 -3.79 -5.63
C ARG A 58 17.46 -2.61 -6.35
N ASN A 59 17.15 -2.82 -7.62
CA ASN A 59 16.39 -1.90 -8.45
C ASN A 59 15.09 -2.56 -8.88
N ASN A 60 14.00 -2.27 -8.14
CA ASN A 60 12.67 -2.81 -8.44
C ASN A 60 11.72 -1.75 -9.01
N PHE A 61 12.20 -0.55 -9.29
CA PHE A 61 11.37 0.59 -9.70
C PHE A 61 10.62 0.36 -11.01
N GLU A 62 11.29 -0.21 -12.02
CA GLU A 62 10.64 -0.55 -13.29
C GLU A 62 9.52 -1.58 -13.11
N ARG A 63 9.78 -2.61 -12.28
CA ARG A 63 8.76 -3.62 -11.99
C ARG A 63 7.59 -3.02 -11.22
N GLU A 64 7.86 -2.22 -10.18
CA GLU A 64 6.83 -1.51 -9.43
C GLU A 64 6.01 -0.61 -10.36
N ALA A 65 6.63 0.19 -11.21
CA ALA A 65 5.96 1.05 -12.18
C ALA A 65 5.06 0.28 -13.16
N LYS A 66 5.54 -0.87 -13.68
CA LYS A 66 4.73 -1.74 -14.55
C LYS A 66 3.49 -2.26 -13.83
N ILE A 67 3.63 -2.68 -12.58
CA ILE A 67 2.51 -3.15 -11.75
C ILE A 67 1.53 -1.99 -11.52
N LEU A 68 2.00 -0.83 -11.06
CA LEU A 68 1.14 0.32 -10.79
C LEU A 68 0.32 0.74 -12.02
N LYS A 69 0.94 0.78 -13.20
CA LYS A 69 0.24 1.04 -14.48
C LYS A 69 -0.82 -0.01 -14.77
N SER A 70 -0.53 -1.29 -14.53
CA SER A 70 -1.47 -2.39 -14.85
C SER A 70 -2.73 -2.40 -13.97
N ILE A 71 -2.66 -1.80 -12.76
CA ILE A 71 -3.78 -1.76 -11.81
C ILE A 71 -4.38 -0.36 -11.65
N GLU A 72 -3.96 0.62 -12.44
CA GLU A 72 -4.36 2.02 -12.31
C GLU A 72 -5.88 2.22 -12.38
N SER A 73 -6.54 1.58 -13.36
CA SER A 73 -7.99 1.68 -13.57
C SER A 73 -8.82 1.16 -12.38
N PHE A 74 -8.25 0.31 -11.56
CA PHE A 74 -8.95 -0.29 -10.42
C PHE A 74 -8.94 0.58 -9.14
N ARG A 75 -8.18 1.67 -9.14
CA ARG A 75 -8.07 2.60 -7.99
C ARG A 75 -7.74 1.91 -6.66
N ILE A 76 -6.91 0.88 -6.71
CA ILE A 76 -6.41 0.17 -5.52
C ILE A 76 -5.32 0.99 -4.83
N THR A 77 -4.46 1.62 -5.63
CA THR A 77 -3.34 2.46 -5.21
C THR A 77 -3.50 3.88 -5.77
N PRO A 78 -2.86 4.91 -5.16
CA PRO A 78 -2.79 6.24 -5.75
C PRO A 78 -2.20 6.21 -7.16
N GLN A 79 -2.59 7.17 -7.99
CA GLN A 79 -2.22 7.22 -9.39
C GLN A 79 -0.70 7.26 -9.58
N PHE A 80 -0.18 6.40 -10.44
CA PHE A 80 1.19 6.46 -10.93
C PHE A 80 1.36 7.63 -11.88
N LEU A 81 2.41 8.43 -11.72
CA LEU A 81 2.64 9.64 -12.52
C LEU A 81 3.86 9.51 -13.42
N ALA A 82 4.99 9.08 -12.89
CA ALA A 82 6.23 9.00 -13.65
C ALA A 82 7.22 7.97 -13.10
N LEU A 83 8.05 7.46 -14.00
CA LEU A 83 9.29 6.75 -13.72
C LEU A 83 10.41 7.45 -14.50
N GLY A 84 11.51 7.74 -13.85
CA GLY A 84 12.68 8.33 -14.48
C GLY A 84 13.98 7.91 -13.79
N SER A 85 15.08 8.49 -14.22
CA SER A 85 16.39 8.26 -13.60
C SER A 85 17.23 9.54 -13.54
N VAL A 86 18.01 9.65 -12.50
CA VAL A 86 18.98 10.73 -12.31
C VAL A 86 20.31 10.13 -11.83
N GLU A 87 21.41 10.43 -12.52
CA GLU A 87 22.74 9.88 -12.20
C GLU A 87 22.74 8.35 -12.02
N GLY A 88 21.95 7.64 -12.85
CA GLY A 88 21.84 6.18 -12.77
C GLY A 88 20.95 5.65 -11.63
N LEU A 89 20.39 6.52 -10.81
CA LEU A 89 19.42 6.14 -9.77
C LEU A 89 18.00 6.35 -10.27
N ASN A 90 17.17 5.33 -10.16
CA ASN A 90 15.78 5.42 -10.57
C ASN A 90 14.93 6.20 -9.55
N TYR A 91 13.95 6.94 -10.05
CA TYR A 91 12.90 7.53 -9.22
C TYR A 91 11.52 7.20 -9.76
N LEU A 92 10.55 7.11 -8.86
CA LEU A 92 9.15 6.85 -9.16
C LEU A 92 8.30 7.94 -8.51
N VAL A 93 7.35 8.48 -9.27
CA VAL A 93 6.40 9.50 -8.80
C VAL A 93 5.00 8.93 -8.84
N ARG A 94 4.26 9.15 -7.77
CA ARG A 94 2.82 8.84 -7.66
C ARG A 94 2.09 9.88 -6.83
N GLU A 95 0.77 9.93 -6.93
CA GLU A 95 -0.04 10.73 -6.00
C GLU A 95 0.19 10.27 -4.55
N PHE A 96 0.00 11.16 -3.60
CA PHE A 96 0.05 10.84 -2.19
C PHE A 96 -1.20 10.05 -1.78
N ALA A 97 -1.04 9.05 -0.93
CA ALA A 97 -2.14 8.34 -0.31
C ALA A 97 -2.61 9.13 0.93
N GLU A 98 -3.70 9.86 0.80
CA GLU A 98 -4.26 10.61 1.92
C GLU A 98 -4.79 9.68 3.00
N GLY A 99 -4.39 9.90 4.25
CA GLY A 99 -4.76 9.11 5.41
C GLY A 99 -3.57 8.64 6.24
N GLU A 100 -3.83 7.70 7.12
CA GLU A 100 -2.84 7.13 8.05
C GLU A 100 -2.65 5.64 7.80
N PRO A 101 -1.47 5.08 8.07
CA PRO A 101 -1.28 3.62 8.06
C PRO A 101 -2.30 2.94 8.99
N MET A 102 -2.89 1.85 8.52
CA MET A 102 -3.92 1.11 9.25
C MET A 102 -3.51 0.74 10.68
N LEU A 103 -2.21 0.58 10.92
CA LEU A 103 -1.66 0.32 12.26
C LEU A 103 -2.03 1.41 13.27
N TYR A 104 -2.17 2.66 12.83
CA TYR A 104 -2.42 3.83 13.68
C TYR A 104 -3.83 4.40 13.53
N ALA A 105 -4.47 4.14 12.40
CA ALA A 105 -5.76 4.67 12.03
C ALA A 105 -6.91 4.14 12.90
N ASP A 106 -7.97 4.93 12.99
CA ASP A 106 -9.28 4.45 13.42
C ASP A 106 -10.00 3.77 12.25
N ILE A 107 -10.29 2.48 12.41
CA ILE A 107 -10.82 1.64 11.35
C ILE A 107 -12.34 1.52 11.50
N GLU A 108 -13.07 2.03 10.50
CA GLU A 108 -14.52 1.93 10.41
C GLU A 108 -14.95 0.69 9.60
N LYS A 109 -16.20 0.28 9.74
CA LYS A 109 -16.79 -0.84 9.00
C LYS A 109 -16.58 -0.70 7.49
N ASN A 110 -16.81 0.49 6.93
CA ASN A 110 -16.61 0.77 5.51
C ASN A 110 -15.14 0.55 5.07
N HIS A 111 -14.17 0.90 5.90
CA HIS A 111 -12.75 0.66 5.61
C HIS A 111 -12.45 -0.84 5.50
N ILE A 112 -13.05 -1.65 6.39
CA ILE A 112 -12.89 -3.11 6.38
C ILE A 112 -13.43 -3.71 5.07
N PHE A 113 -14.60 -3.28 4.61
CA PHE A 113 -15.15 -3.70 3.33
C PHE A 113 -14.25 -3.30 2.16
N GLN A 114 -13.76 -2.06 2.12
CA GLN A 114 -12.83 -1.63 1.08
C GLN A 114 -11.51 -2.43 1.09
N ILE A 115 -10.98 -2.77 2.26
CA ILE A 115 -9.81 -3.64 2.38
C ILE A 115 -10.11 -5.01 1.78
N ALA A 116 -11.24 -5.61 2.14
CA ALA A 116 -11.64 -6.92 1.63
C ALA A 116 -11.79 -6.91 0.10
N GLU A 117 -12.51 -5.93 -0.45
CA GLU A 117 -12.75 -5.81 -1.90
C GLU A 117 -11.45 -5.57 -2.68
N LYS A 118 -10.61 -4.64 -2.24
CA LYS A 118 -9.35 -4.32 -2.92
C LYS A 118 -8.35 -5.47 -2.87
N THR A 119 -8.23 -6.15 -1.74
CA THR A 119 -7.34 -7.30 -1.60
C THR A 119 -7.85 -8.52 -2.38
N ALA A 120 -9.17 -8.75 -2.41
CA ALA A 120 -9.77 -9.77 -3.26
C ALA A 120 -9.62 -9.46 -4.75
N LEU A 121 -9.67 -8.19 -5.13
CA LEU A 121 -9.42 -7.77 -6.51
C LEU A 121 -7.98 -8.04 -6.93
N LEU A 122 -6.99 -7.75 -6.08
CA LEU A 122 -5.60 -8.14 -6.32
C LEU A 122 -5.46 -9.66 -6.49
N ASP A 123 -6.15 -10.46 -5.64
CA ASP A 123 -6.14 -11.91 -5.77
C ASP A 123 -6.73 -12.38 -7.11
N ARG A 124 -7.84 -11.78 -7.53
CA ARG A 124 -8.49 -12.09 -8.82
C ARG A 124 -7.62 -11.74 -10.03
N LEU A 125 -6.84 -10.67 -9.91
CA LEU A 125 -5.86 -10.28 -10.92
C LEU A 125 -4.62 -11.20 -10.96
N GLY A 126 -4.44 -12.11 -10.01
CA GLY A 126 -3.24 -12.94 -9.88
C GLY A 126 -2.01 -12.17 -9.38
N LEU A 127 -2.22 -10.99 -8.79
CA LEU A 127 -1.17 -10.13 -8.28
C LEU A 127 -1.06 -10.26 -6.76
N ASP A 128 0.03 -10.84 -6.28
CA ASP A 128 0.35 -10.88 -4.86
C ASP A 128 1.16 -9.63 -4.47
N HIS A 129 0.67 -8.90 -3.49
CA HIS A 129 1.36 -7.71 -2.97
C HIS A 129 2.64 -8.07 -2.19
N GLY A 130 2.63 -9.19 -1.51
CA GLY A 130 3.77 -9.72 -0.77
C GLY A 130 4.09 -9.04 0.57
N GLN A 131 3.36 -7.97 0.95
CA GLN A 131 3.60 -7.21 2.19
C GLN A 131 2.31 -6.66 2.83
N ILE A 132 1.17 -7.30 2.63
CA ILE A 132 -0.11 -6.86 3.24
C ILE A 132 -0.07 -6.92 4.77
N GLN A 133 0.65 -7.88 5.32
CA GLN A 133 0.74 -8.06 6.78
C GLN A 133 1.45 -6.89 7.44
N GLY A 134 1.04 -6.57 8.67
CA GLY A 134 1.61 -5.49 9.48
C GLY A 134 0.93 -4.14 9.33
N GLY A 135 -0.01 -3.97 8.40
CA GLY A 135 -0.87 -2.78 8.30
C GLY A 135 -0.22 -1.47 7.86
N LYS A 136 1.08 -1.48 7.55
CA LYS A 136 1.82 -0.26 7.16
C LYS A 136 1.56 0.17 5.72
N HIS A 137 1.20 -0.79 4.86
CA HIS A 137 0.98 -0.57 3.42
C HIS A 137 -0.50 -0.42 3.05
N ILE A 138 -1.37 -0.40 4.04
CA ILE A 138 -2.79 -0.08 3.90
C ILE A 138 -2.99 1.28 4.58
N ILE A 139 -3.38 2.27 3.78
CA ILE A 139 -3.62 3.64 4.26
C ILE A 139 -5.13 3.85 4.37
N ILE A 140 -5.56 4.32 5.52
CA ILE A 140 -6.95 4.59 5.87
C ILE A 140 -7.15 6.11 5.86
N GLY A 141 -8.03 6.59 5.01
CA GLY A 141 -8.48 7.97 4.88
C GLY A 141 -9.93 7.97 4.43
N ASP A 142 -10.37 8.96 3.65
CA ASP A 142 -11.72 8.95 3.04
C ASP A 142 -11.96 7.70 2.20
N ARG A 143 -10.89 7.10 1.72
CA ARG A 143 -10.85 5.78 1.09
C ARG A 143 -9.60 5.01 1.52
N VAL A 144 -9.66 3.71 1.33
CA VAL A 144 -8.52 2.84 1.58
C VAL A 144 -7.59 2.82 0.36
N TRP A 145 -6.29 2.94 0.62
CA TRP A 145 -5.25 2.78 -0.39
C TRP A 145 -4.30 1.64 0.00
N ILE A 146 -3.87 0.86 -0.99
CA ILE A 146 -2.77 -0.10 -0.83
C ILE A 146 -1.54 0.49 -1.53
N ILE A 147 -0.43 0.58 -0.81
CA ILE A 147 0.80 1.23 -1.29
C ILE A 147 1.99 0.29 -1.21
N ASP A 148 3.09 0.68 -1.88
CA ASP A 148 4.39 -0.02 -1.83
C ASP A 148 4.36 -1.42 -2.47
N PHE A 149 4.27 -1.43 -3.80
CA PHE A 149 4.26 -2.65 -4.61
C PHE A 149 5.68 -3.17 -4.95
N GLU A 150 6.72 -2.74 -4.22
CA GLU A 150 8.11 -3.14 -4.47
C GLU A 150 8.30 -4.68 -4.47
N LYS A 151 7.61 -5.39 -3.56
CA LYS A 151 7.67 -6.86 -3.45
C LYS A 151 6.54 -7.58 -4.16
N ALA A 152 5.64 -6.83 -4.79
CA ALA A 152 4.53 -7.42 -5.51
C ALA A 152 4.99 -8.21 -6.74
N GLY A 153 4.17 -9.15 -7.18
CA GLY A 153 4.45 -9.94 -8.37
C GLY A 153 3.29 -10.83 -8.78
N TRP A 154 3.31 -11.21 -10.05
CA TRP A 154 2.35 -12.12 -10.65
C TRP A 154 2.67 -13.54 -10.20
N ARG A 155 1.98 -14.01 -9.18
CA ARG A 155 2.10 -15.34 -8.59
C ARG A 155 0.81 -15.68 -7.85
N LYS A 156 0.67 -16.91 -7.34
CA LYS A 156 -0.50 -17.27 -6.53
C LYS A 156 -0.67 -16.30 -5.38
N PRO A 157 -1.71 -15.47 -5.40
CA PRO A 157 -1.87 -14.39 -4.42
C PRO A 157 -2.50 -14.91 -3.12
N ASN A 158 -2.32 -14.12 -2.06
CA ASN A 158 -2.88 -14.39 -0.74
C ASN A 158 -3.28 -13.09 -0.02
N ASN A 159 -3.68 -12.05 -0.76
CA ASN A 159 -3.89 -10.71 -0.21
C ASN A 159 -5.09 -10.65 0.72
N LEU A 160 -6.27 -11.10 0.28
CA LEU A 160 -7.48 -11.06 1.10
C LEU A 160 -7.31 -11.87 2.39
N THR A 161 -6.82 -13.10 2.28
CA THR A 161 -6.65 -13.94 3.46
C THR A 161 -5.61 -13.40 4.41
N SER A 162 -4.54 -12.76 3.90
CA SER A 162 -3.53 -12.08 4.72
C SER A 162 -4.12 -10.88 5.46
N ALA A 163 -4.88 -10.02 4.75
CA ALA A 163 -5.51 -8.85 5.32
C ALA A 163 -6.55 -9.24 6.39
N MET A 164 -7.49 -10.13 6.06
CA MET A 164 -8.54 -10.54 6.98
C MET A 164 -7.99 -11.35 8.16
N SER A 165 -6.92 -12.13 7.95
CA SER A 165 -6.25 -12.80 9.06
C SER A 165 -5.60 -11.82 10.02
N MET A 166 -5.01 -10.74 9.52
CA MET A 166 -4.44 -9.69 10.36
C MET A 166 -5.51 -8.96 11.17
N LEU A 167 -6.67 -8.67 10.54
CA LEU A 167 -7.77 -7.95 11.19
C LEU A 167 -8.53 -8.82 12.22
N PHE A 168 -8.74 -10.12 11.95
CA PHE A 168 -9.71 -10.91 12.69
C PHE A 168 -9.22 -12.24 13.27
N ILE A 169 -8.13 -12.81 12.73
CA ILE A 169 -7.67 -14.16 13.17
C ILE A 169 -6.45 -14.05 14.07
N GLY A 170 -5.48 -13.20 13.69
CA GLY A 170 -4.28 -12.98 14.48
C GLY A 170 -4.59 -12.31 15.83
N ARG A 171 -3.67 -12.48 16.79
CA ARG A 171 -3.68 -11.75 18.07
C ARG A 171 -2.59 -10.68 17.99
N ASN A 172 -2.99 -9.49 17.56
CA ASN A 172 -2.10 -8.34 17.37
C ASN A 172 -2.84 -7.04 17.71
N ALA A 173 -2.12 -5.95 17.86
CA ALA A 173 -2.70 -4.66 18.25
C ALA A 173 -3.84 -4.17 17.34
N ILE A 174 -3.82 -4.49 16.04
CA ILE A 174 -4.89 -4.11 15.12
C ILE A 174 -6.15 -4.94 15.41
N SER A 175 -6.01 -6.26 15.51
CA SER A 175 -7.14 -7.14 15.79
C SER A 175 -7.76 -6.85 17.15
N GLU A 176 -6.95 -6.58 18.18
CA GLU A 176 -7.45 -6.23 19.51
C GLU A 176 -8.33 -4.97 19.47
N LYS A 177 -7.87 -3.89 18.82
CA LYS A 177 -8.67 -2.68 18.63
C LYS A 177 -9.99 -2.95 17.90
N ILE A 178 -9.97 -3.79 16.87
CA ILE A 178 -11.17 -4.14 16.08
C ILE A 178 -12.16 -4.95 16.93
N TYR A 179 -11.66 -5.93 17.69
CA TYR A 179 -12.50 -6.74 18.56
C TYR A 179 -13.16 -5.89 19.66
N GLU A 180 -12.43 -4.97 20.25
CA GLU A 180 -12.97 -4.03 21.24
C GLU A 180 -14.01 -3.10 20.60
N LYS A 181 -13.68 -2.46 19.48
CA LYS A 181 -14.54 -1.49 18.79
C LYS A 181 -15.87 -2.08 18.35
N PHE A 182 -15.84 -3.26 17.74
CA PHE A 182 -17.04 -3.91 17.17
C PHE A 182 -17.65 -4.96 18.14
N LYS A 183 -17.12 -5.09 19.36
CA LYS A 183 -17.60 -6.04 20.39
C LYS A 183 -17.65 -7.48 19.86
N LEU A 184 -16.61 -7.87 19.13
CA LEU A 184 -16.54 -9.21 18.53
C LEU A 184 -16.13 -10.26 19.55
N ASP A 185 -16.54 -11.48 19.28
CA ASP A 185 -16.26 -12.65 20.13
C ASP A 185 -15.49 -13.76 19.39
N GLU A 186 -15.24 -14.84 20.08
CA GLU A 186 -14.53 -16.00 19.51
C GLU A 186 -15.38 -16.73 18.45
N ASP A 187 -16.70 -16.62 18.48
CA ASP A 187 -17.56 -17.24 17.47
C ASP A 187 -17.51 -16.46 16.15
N PHE A 188 -17.40 -15.14 16.20
CA PHE A 188 -17.07 -14.33 15.03
C PHE A 188 -15.73 -14.78 14.42
N ARG A 189 -14.68 -14.97 15.25
CA ARG A 189 -13.36 -15.44 14.80
C ARG A 189 -13.44 -16.78 14.07
N LYS A 190 -14.17 -17.75 14.65
CA LYS A 190 -14.36 -19.07 14.04
C LYS A 190 -15.10 -18.97 12.71
N THR A 191 -16.14 -18.13 12.64
CA THR A 191 -16.95 -17.92 11.43
C THR A 191 -16.11 -17.28 10.33
N MET A 192 -15.36 -16.22 10.65
CA MET A 192 -14.42 -15.60 9.70
C MET A 192 -13.36 -16.60 9.20
N LYS A 193 -12.80 -17.41 10.09
CA LYS A 193 -11.83 -18.45 9.69
C LYS A 193 -12.42 -19.44 8.68
N ARG A 194 -13.68 -19.87 8.87
CA ARG A 194 -14.38 -20.74 7.91
C ARG A 194 -14.63 -20.04 6.58
N ALA A 195 -15.04 -18.77 6.59
CA ALA A 195 -15.25 -17.97 5.39
C ALA A 195 -13.96 -17.81 4.58
N LEU A 196 -12.83 -17.57 5.25
CA LEU A 196 -11.51 -17.49 4.59
C LEU A 196 -11.05 -18.83 4.01
N GLN A 197 -11.36 -19.95 4.68
CA GLN A 197 -11.08 -21.28 4.13
C GLN A 197 -11.90 -21.54 2.86
N LEU A 198 -13.18 -21.16 2.87
CA LEU A 198 -14.06 -21.25 1.71
C LEU A 198 -13.57 -20.37 0.56
N TYR A 199 -13.18 -19.12 0.85
CA TYR A 199 -12.58 -18.25 -0.14
C TYR A 199 -11.31 -18.83 -0.78
N LYS A 200 -10.40 -19.39 0.03
CA LYS A 200 -9.17 -20.04 -0.49
C LYS A 200 -9.47 -21.21 -1.42
N ARG A 201 -10.51 -21.96 -1.16
CA ARG A 201 -10.88 -23.14 -1.92
C ARG A 201 -11.67 -22.82 -3.18
N GLU A 202 -12.60 -21.87 -3.09
CA GLU A 202 -13.63 -21.63 -4.11
C GLU A 202 -13.60 -20.21 -4.72
N GLY A 203 -12.79 -19.31 -4.19
CA GLY A 203 -12.74 -17.93 -4.65
C GLY A 203 -13.98 -17.09 -4.28
N LYS A 204 -14.86 -17.60 -3.43
CA LYS A 204 -16.13 -16.94 -3.06
C LYS A 204 -15.92 -15.80 -2.08
N LEU A 205 -15.79 -14.58 -2.58
CA LEU A 205 -15.70 -13.38 -1.76
C LEU A 205 -16.96 -13.14 -0.92
N SER A 206 -18.15 -13.49 -1.43
CA SER A 206 -19.41 -13.30 -0.73
C SER A 206 -19.40 -13.91 0.66
N ALA A 207 -18.82 -15.12 0.84
CA ALA A 207 -18.72 -15.74 2.16
C ALA A 207 -17.99 -14.87 3.20
N VAL A 208 -17.00 -14.10 2.78
CA VAL A 208 -16.27 -13.16 3.66
C VAL A 208 -17.12 -11.91 3.90
N LEU A 209 -17.74 -11.36 2.85
CA LEU A 209 -18.60 -10.18 2.96
C LEU A 209 -19.83 -10.42 3.83
N ASP A 210 -20.42 -11.61 3.78
CA ASP A 210 -21.55 -11.99 4.63
C ASP A 210 -21.18 -11.93 6.12
N VAL A 211 -19.98 -12.42 6.48
CA VAL A 211 -19.48 -12.29 7.86
C VAL A 211 -19.21 -10.83 8.21
N LEU A 212 -18.60 -10.04 7.31
CA LEU A 212 -18.35 -8.62 7.55
C LEU A 212 -19.64 -7.79 7.67
N SER A 213 -20.73 -8.24 7.07
CA SER A 213 -22.03 -7.55 7.19
C SER A 213 -22.57 -7.53 8.61
N THR A 214 -22.14 -8.47 9.46
CA THR A 214 -22.55 -8.57 10.86
C THR A 214 -21.80 -7.62 11.82
N LEU A 215 -20.75 -6.89 11.33
CA LEU A 215 -20.03 -5.88 12.10
C LEU A 215 -20.92 -4.71 12.54
#